data_5e768c64857eff5755f8c3d6caaeb801
#
_entry.id   5e768c64857eff5755f8c3d6caaeb801
#
_cell.length_a   1.000
_cell.length_b   1.000
_cell.length_c   1.000
_cell.angle_alpha   90.00
_cell.angle_beta   90.00
_cell.angle_gamma   90.00
#
_symmetry.space_group_name_H-M   'P 1'
#
loop_
_entity.id
_entity.type
_entity.pdbx_description
1 polymer ?
#
loop_
_entity_poly.entity_id
_entity_poly.type
_entity_poly.pdbx_seq_one_letter_code
_entity_poly.pdbx_strand_id
1 'polypeptide(L)'
;KITVKISQVDESKCNGCRVCVDFCKFNALAYIGGRLKVFETVCHSCGGCVLFCPEKALAEKNKVIGEIQSGVSENVSVLTGVLNTGEASGIPIIKQLLDAPAGEVEITLIDCPPGSACIVMESIKDADYCILVAEPTLFGVHNFSMVYELVKLFDKPFGAVLNKCLPGDNPAEKFCRENDVRILASIPFAAEIGAINSNARLLVRAQPKDRDLFAGRL
;
A
#
# COMPACT_ATOMS: atom_id res chain seq x y z
N LYS A 1 17.15 5.50 3.97
CA LYS A 1 16.17 6.45 4.51
C LYS A 1 15.42 7.12 3.37
N ILE A 2 14.12 7.27 3.50
CA ILE A 2 13.23 7.90 2.53
C ILE A 2 12.83 9.29 3.03
N THR A 3 12.98 10.29 2.17
CA THR A 3 12.67 11.68 2.52
C THR A 3 11.62 12.23 1.59
N VAL A 4 10.79 13.13 2.12
CA VAL A 4 9.83 13.94 1.37
C VAL A 4 10.09 15.43 1.62
N LYS A 5 9.54 16.27 0.75
CA LYS A 5 9.61 17.72 0.91
C LYS A 5 8.39 18.21 1.67
N ILE A 6 8.59 18.87 2.80
CA ILE A 6 7.52 19.52 3.54
C ILE A 6 7.77 21.02 3.65
N SER A 7 6.71 21.79 3.90
CA SER A 7 6.82 23.24 3.97
C SER A 7 7.42 23.69 5.30
N GLN A 8 8.30 24.69 5.21
CA GLN A 8 8.84 25.45 6.34
C GLN A 8 8.51 26.93 6.16
N VAL A 9 8.13 27.60 7.23
CA VAL A 9 7.74 29.02 7.22
C VAL A 9 8.92 29.89 7.61
N ASP A 10 9.15 30.96 6.85
CA ASP A 10 9.95 32.11 7.24
C ASP A 10 9.00 33.15 7.84
N GLU A 11 8.94 33.22 9.18
CA GLU A 11 8.03 34.10 9.88
C GLU A 11 8.33 35.61 9.60
N SER A 12 9.55 35.97 9.20
CA SER A 12 9.91 37.37 8.91
C SER A 12 9.31 37.86 7.59
N LYS A 13 8.95 36.95 6.67
CA LYS A 13 8.34 37.29 5.39
C LYS A 13 6.83 37.05 5.34
N CYS A 14 6.30 36.30 6.31
CA CYS A 14 4.88 35.94 6.34
C CYS A 14 4.01 37.12 6.79
N ASN A 15 3.19 37.65 5.90
CA ASN A 15 2.22 38.73 6.19
C ASN A 15 0.85 38.24 6.67
N GLY A 16 0.64 36.91 6.79
CA GLY A 16 -0.61 36.32 7.26
C GLY A 16 -1.76 36.32 6.24
N CYS A 17 -1.50 36.43 4.95
CA CYS A 17 -2.52 36.48 3.88
C CYS A 17 -3.39 35.22 3.74
N ARG A 18 -3.00 34.09 4.35
CA ARG A 18 -3.70 32.79 4.39
C ARG A 18 -3.89 32.07 3.04
N VAL A 19 -3.38 32.55 1.93
CA VAL A 19 -3.46 31.89 0.62
C VAL A 19 -3.04 30.42 0.69
N CYS A 20 -1.97 30.12 1.42
CA CYS A 20 -1.48 28.73 1.60
C CYS A 20 -2.42 27.85 2.44
N VAL A 21 -3.14 28.45 3.41
CA VAL A 21 -4.13 27.74 4.25
C VAL A 21 -5.35 27.37 3.40
N ASP A 22 -5.89 28.33 2.63
CA ASP A 22 -7.08 28.15 1.79
C ASP A 22 -6.79 27.17 0.65
N PHE A 23 -5.55 27.15 0.14
CA PHE A 23 -5.10 26.21 -0.88
C PHE A 23 -5.03 24.77 -0.36
N CYS A 24 -4.62 24.57 0.90
CA CYS A 24 -4.28 23.23 1.40
C CYS A 24 -5.50 22.34 1.63
N LYS A 25 -5.78 21.45 0.71
CA LYS A 25 -6.90 20.47 0.82
C LYS A 25 -6.69 19.40 1.90
N PHE A 26 -5.47 19.31 2.44
CA PHE A 26 -5.13 18.35 3.51
C PHE A 26 -5.18 18.98 4.90
N ASN A 27 -5.52 20.28 5.01
CA ASN A 27 -5.53 21.03 6.27
C ASN A 27 -4.19 20.96 7.03
N ALA A 28 -3.08 20.84 6.28
CA ALA A 28 -1.74 20.79 6.87
C ALA A 28 -1.20 22.15 7.30
N LEU A 29 -1.95 23.25 7.05
CA LEU A 29 -1.58 24.60 7.45
C LEU A 29 -2.74 25.26 8.17
N ALA A 30 -2.44 26.00 9.24
CA ALA A 30 -3.40 26.85 9.92
C ALA A 30 -2.74 28.14 10.41
N TYR A 31 -3.50 29.23 10.41
CA TYR A 31 -3.06 30.52 10.97
C TYR A 31 -3.63 30.69 12.37
N ILE A 32 -2.78 30.52 13.38
CA ILE A 32 -3.17 30.47 14.80
C ILE A 32 -2.30 31.46 15.61
N GLY A 33 -2.94 32.30 16.39
CA GLY A 33 -2.23 33.25 17.27
C GLY A 33 -1.31 34.22 16.51
N GLY A 34 -1.72 34.66 15.31
CA GLY A 34 -0.92 35.58 14.50
C GLY A 34 0.24 34.92 13.74
N ARG A 35 0.33 33.58 13.73
CA ARG A 35 1.41 32.85 13.07
C ARG A 35 0.89 31.71 12.22
N LEU A 36 1.57 31.42 11.11
CA LEU A 36 1.31 30.27 10.28
C LEU A 36 1.95 29.02 10.91
N LYS A 37 1.14 28.00 11.13
CA LYS A 37 1.58 26.69 11.63
C LYS A 37 1.50 25.65 10.53
N VAL A 38 2.52 24.78 10.43
CA VAL A 38 2.57 23.64 9.52
C VAL A 38 2.48 22.37 10.35
N PHE A 39 1.47 21.54 10.04
CA PHE A 39 1.28 20.22 10.64
C PHE A 39 1.95 19.19 9.74
N GLU A 40 3.20 18.85 10.06
CA GLU A 40 4.07 18.01 9.24
C GLU A 40 3.54 16.58 9.07
N THR A 41 2.79 16.08 10.06
CA THR A 41 2.22 14.71 10.04
C THR A 41 1.06 14.53 9.07
N VAL A 42 0.38 15.62 8.69
CA VAL A 42 -0.73 15.57 7.72
C VAL A 42 -0.36 16.21 6.37
N CYS A 43 0.88 16.68 6.23
CA CYS A 43 1.37 17.25 4.99
C CYS A 43 1.63 16.16 3.94
N HIS A 44 0.99 16.28 2.77
CA HIS A 44 1.14 15.35 1.63
C HIS A 44 2.25 15.75 0.65
N SER A 45 3.12 16.67 1.02
CA SER A 45 4.32 17.02 0.22
C SER A 45 4.03 17.47 -1.22
N CYS A 46 2.88 18.08 -1.46
CA CYS A 46 2.46 18.51 -2.80
C CYS A 46 3.14 19.80 -3.30
N GLY A 47 3.84 20.54 -2.43
CA GLY A 47 4.56 21.77 -2.78
C GLY A 47 3.70 23.00 -3.10
N GLY A 48 2.37 22.86 -3.25
CA GLY A 48 1.51 23.93 -3.73
C GLY A 48 1.49 25.18 -2.83
N CYS A 49 1.54 25.03 -1.51
CA CYS A 49 1.60 26.16 -0.59
C CYS A 49 2.88 26.99 -0.75
N VAL A 50 3.99 26.36 -1.14
CA VAL A 50 5.26 27.05 -1.46
C VAL A 50 5.12 27.80 -2.77
N LEU A 51 4.55 27.14 -3.79
CA LEU A 51 4.38 27.69 -5.14
C LEU A 51 3.46 28.93 -5.14
N PHE A 52 2.35 28.88 -4.41
CA PHE A 52 1.34 29.94 -4.38
C PHE A 52 1.56 31.01 -3.31
N CYS A 53 2.66 30.96 -2.54
CA CYS A 53 2.95 32.00 -1.54
C CYS A 53 3.38 33.30 -2.19
N PRO A 54 2.58 34.40 -2.13
CA PRO A 54 2.91 35.67 -2.78
C PRO A 54 4.17 36.32 -2.18
N GLU A 55 4.39 36.15 -0.88
CA GLU A 55 5.52 36.71 -0.15
C GLU A 55 6.77 35.81 -0.16
N LYS A 56 6.69 34.64 -0.82
CA LYS A 56 7.77 33.63 -0.80
C LYS A 56 8.26 33.31 0.62
N ALA A 57 7.33 33.33 1.57
CA ALA A 57 7.57 33.06 2.98
C ALA A 57 7.61 31.56 3.30
N LEU A 58 7.29 30.69 2.33
CA LEU A 58 7.35 29.24 2.47
C LEU A 58 8.48 28.66 1.62
N ALA A 59 9.26 27.78 2.22
CA ALA A 59 10.31 27.02 1.55
C ALA A 59 10.12 25.51 1.83
N GLU A 60 10.75 24.67 1.06
CA GLU A 60 10.75 23.23 1.29
C GLU A 60 11.91 22.81 2.17
N LYS A 61 11.65 21.91 3.12
CA LYS A 61 12.68 21.19 3.87
C LYS A 61 12.50 19.67 3.72
N ASN A 62 13.58 18.93 3.90
CA ASN A 62 13.53 17.46 3.92
C ASN A 62 12.98 16.96 5.25
N LYS A 63 12.06 15.98 5.17
CA LYS A 63 11.57 15.20 6.30
C LYS A 63 11.76 13.73 6.02
N VAL A 64 12.37 12.98 6.94
CA VAL A 64 12.48 11.51 6.84
C VAL A 64 11.16 10.90 7.26
N ILE A 65 10.55 10.12 6.38
CA ILE A 65 9.26 9.45 6.61
C ILE A 65 9.39 7.95 6.82
N GLY A 66 10.55 7.37 6.59
CA GLY A 66 10.78 5.94 6.73
C GLY A 66 12.08 5.49 6.09
N GLU A 67 12.18 4.19 5.85
CA GLU A 67 13.35 3.60 5.22
C GLU A 67 12.99 2.38 4.38
N ILE A 68 13.89 1.97 3.49
CA ILE A 68 13.87 0.67 2.83
C ILE A 68 14.93 -0.19 3.51
N GLN A 69 14.53 -1.40 3.84
CA GLN A 69 15.38 -2.47 4.33
C GLN A 69 15.50 -3.53 3.24
N SER A 70 16.67 -4.16 3.13
CA SER A 70 16.93 -5.24 2.20
C SER A 70 17.51 -6.44 2.91
N GLY A 71 17.16 -7.63 2.41
CA GLY A 71 17.69 -8.89 2.91
C GLY A 71 17.69 -9.96 1.83
N VAL A 72 18.40 -11.04 2.06
CA VAL A 72 18.44 -12.20 1.18
C VAL A 72 18.19 -13.45 2.02
N SER A 73 17.30 -14.31 1.57
CA SER A 73 17.08 -15.63 2.16
C SER A 73 17.12 -16.67 1.07
N GLU A 74 18.17 -17.47 1.03
CA GLU A 74 18.47 -18.42 -0.04
C GLU A 74 18.51 -17.71 -1.41
N ASN A 75 17.60 -18.06 -2.31
CA ASN A 75 17.50 -17.47 -3.66
C ASN A 75 16.48 -16.32 -3.74
N VAL A 76 15.95 -15.86 -2.61
CA VAL A 76 14.93 -14.81 -2.56
C VAL A 76 15.55 -13.52 -2.01
N SER A 77 15.55 -12.48 -2.82
CA SER A 77 15.86 -11.11 -2.37
C SER A 77 14.58 -10.45 -1.86
N VAL A 78 14.64 -9.84 -0.70
CA VAL A 78 13.49 -9.17 -0.06
C VAL A 78 13.79 -7.69 0.14
N LEU A 79 12.90 -6.83 -0.32
CA LEU A 79 12.89 -5.40 -0.04
C LEU A 79 11.65 -5.07 0.76
N THR A 80 11.82 -4.35 1.86
CA THR A 80 10.72 -3.96 2.74
C THR A 80 10.76 -2.47 3.01
N GLY A 81 9.65 -1.79 2.77
CA GLY A 81 9.46 -0.40 3.14
C GLY A 81 8.90 -0.28 4.56
N VAL A 82 9.56 0.49 5.40
CA VAL A 82 9.12 0.76 6.77
C VAL A 82 8.74 2.23 6.87
N LEU A 83 7.45 2.49 7.09
CA LEU A 83 6.91 3.84 7.29
C LEU A 83 6.99 4.21 8.77
N ASN A 84 7.43 5.42 9.09
CA ASN A 84 7.39 5.94 10.45
C ASN A 84 5.94 6.10 10.93
N THR A 85 5.68 5.80 12.17
CA THR A 85 4.36 5.96 12.77
C THR A 85 3.88 7.42 12.68
N GLY A 86 2.63 7.61 12.28
CA GLY A 86 2.00 8.94 12.18
C GLY A 86 2.30 9.70 10.88
N GLU A 87 2.92 9.08 9.88
CA GLU A 87 3.11 9.70 8.57
C GLU A 87 1.84 9.61 7.71
N ALA A 88 1.61 10.65 6.91
CA ALA A 88 0.40 10.80 6.12
C ALA A 88 0.26 9.77 4.99
N SER A 89 1.35 9.30 4.40
CA SER A 89 1.32 8.44 3.22
C SER A 89 2.58 7.60 3.05
N GLY A 90 2.40 6.32 2.71
CA GLY A 90 3.47 5.39 2.32
C GLY A 90 3.82 5.42 0.83
N ILE A 91 3.09 6.19 -0.01
CA ILE A 91 3.31 6.22 -1.46
C ILE A 91 4.77 6.52 -1.85
N PRO A 92 5.48 7.48 -1.22
CA PRO A 92 6.87 7.73 -1.58
C PRO A 92 7.81 6.55 -1.31
N ILE A 93 7.49 5.72 -0.29
CA ILE A 93 8.25 4.50 0.00
C ILE A 93 7.98 3.45 -1.07
N ILE A 94 6.71 3.23 -1.45
CA ILE A 94 6.33 2.27 -2.48
C ILE A 94 6.99 2.62 -3.81
N LYS A 95 6.96 3.90 -4.22
CA LYS A 95 7.65 4.33 -5.43
C LYS A 95 9.13 3.95 -5.43
N GLN A 96 9.83 4.24 -4.34
CA GLN A 96 11.25 3.89 -4.23
C GLN A 96 11.50 2.38 -4.14
N LEU A 97 10.56 1.60 -3.58
CA LEU A 97 10.64 0.13 -3.61
C LEU A 97 10.52 -0.40 -5.04
N LEU A 98 9.55 0.11 -5.81
CA LEU A 98 9.32 -0.31 -7.20
C LEU A 98 10.43 0.17 -8.15
N ASP A 99 11.01 1.34 -7.90
CA ASP A 99 12.14 1.90 -8.66
C ASP A 99 13.48 1.26 -8.28
N ALA A 100 13.53 0.46 -7.20
CA ALA A 100 14.76 -0.18 -6.78
C ALA A 100 15.21 -1.23 -7.81
N PRO A 101 16.51 -1.27 -8.17
CA PRO A 101 16.99 -2.24 -9.14
C PRO A 101 16.82 -3.66 -8.58
N ALA A 102 15.92 -4.41 -9.20
CA ALA A 102 15.64 -5.80 -8.82
C ALA A 102 16.76 -6.77 -9.24
N GLY A 103 17.74 -6.31 -10.02
CA GLY A 103 18.71 -7.18 -10.69
C GLY A 103 18.04 -8.00 -11.80
N GLU A 104 18.75 -9.00 -12.29
CA GLU A 104 18.17 -9.98 -13.23
C GLU A 104 17.39 -11.03 -12.42
N VAL A 105 16.10 -10.76 -12.17
CA VAL A 105 15.18 -11.72 -11.53
C VAL A 105 14.08 -12.13 -12.49
N GLU A 106 13.73 -13.41 -12.45
CA GLU A 106 12.69 -13.97 -13.32
C GLU A 106 11.28 -13.57 -12.85
N ILE A 107 11.07 -13.53 -11.53
CA ILE A 107 9.77 -13.23 -10.92
C ILE A 107 9.94 -12.21 -9.80
N THR A 108 9.12 -11.17 -9.81
CA THR A 108 8.98 -10.21 -8.70
C THR A 108 7.59 -10.31 -8.09
N LEU A 109 7.51 -10.54 -6.79
CA LEU A 109 6.26 -10.54 -6.03
C LEU A 109 6.13 -9.23 -5.26
N ILE A 110 5.01 -8.53 -5.45
CA ILE A 110 4.67 -7.29 -4.75
C ILE A 110 3.58 -7.60 -3.73
N ASP A 111 3.91 -7.58 -2.44
CA ASP A 111 2.93 -7.67 -1.35
C ASP A 111 2.26 -6.31 -1.15
N CYS A 112 1.03 -6.20 -1.65
CA CYS A 112 0.28 -4.95 -1.66
C CYS A 112 -0.42 -4.70 -0.32
N PRO A 113 -0.55 -3.45 0.14
CA PRO A 113 -1.44 -3.10 1.23
C PRO A 113 -2.89 -3.51 0.95
N PRO A 114 -3.71 -3.76 1.98
CA PRO A 114 -5.12 -4.09 1.77
C PRO A 114 -5.93 -2.88 1.27
N GLY A 115 -7.07 -3.18 0.60
CA GLY A 115 -8.03 -2.19 0.13
C GLY A 115 -7.82 -1.75 -1.32
N SER A 116 -8.42 -0.62 -1.69
CA SER A 116 -8.43 -0.07 -3.07
C SER A 116 -7.97 1.39 -3.15
N ALA A 117 -7.25 1.88 -2.13
CA ALA A 117 -6.78 3.26 -2.06
C ALA A 117 -5.57 3.53 -2.96
N CYS A 118 -5.17 4.81 -3.07
CA CYS A 118 -4.06 5.25 -3.93
C CYS A 118 -2.74 4.48 -3.70
N ILE A 119 -2.53 3.96 -2.50
CA ILE A 119 -1.36 3.15 -2.16
C ILE A 119 -1.35 1.81 -2.92
N VAL A 120 -2.53 1.16 -3.08
CA VAL A 120 -2.69 -0.07 -3.87
C VAL A 120 -2.54 0.24 -5.36
N MET A 121 -3.16 1.34 -5.82
CA MET A 121 -3.01 1.80 -7.21
C MET A 121 -1.54 1.97 -7.60
N GLU A 122 -0.75 2.60 -6.73
CA GLU A 122 0.69 2.75 -6.97
C GLU A 122 1.42 1.41 -7.04
N SER A 123 1.01 0.44 -6.22
CA SER A 123 1.64 -0.89 -6.15
C SER A 123 1.37 -1.75 -7.39
N ILE A 124 0.17 -1.63 -8.02
CA ILE A 124 -0.25 -2.51 -9.12
C ILE A 124 -0.05 -1.92 -10.51
N LYS A 125 0.20 -0.61 -10.63
CA LYS A 125 0.22 0.10 -11.92
C LYS A 125 1.14 -0.53 -12.97
N ASP A 126 2.28 -1.06 -12.55
CA ASP A 126 3.31 -1.66 -13.41
C ASP A 126 3.38 -3.20 -13.27
N ALA A 127 2.45 -3.82 -12.54
CA ALA A 127 2.39 -5.28 -12.40
C ALA A 127 1.87 -5.93 -13.70
N ASP A 128 2.44 -7.08 -14.07
CA ASP A 128 2.00 -7.86 -15.24
C ASP A 128 0.75 -8.69 -14.94
N TYR A 129 0.55 -9.07 -13.67
CA TYR A 129 -0.57 -9.89 -13.22
C TYR A 129 -0.93 -9.58 -11.78
N CYS A 130 -2.23 -9.58 -11.45
CA CYS A 130 -2.73 -9.35 -10.10
C CYS A 130 -3.40 -10.61 -9.53
N ILE A 131 -2.97 -11.03 -8.35
CA ILE A 131 -3.64 -12.09 -7.58
C ILE A 131 -4.51 -11.42 -6.51
N LEU A 132 -5.82 -11.57 -6.65
CA LEU A 132 -6.80 -11.01 -5.74
C LEU A 132 -7.13 -12.05 -4.66
N VAL A 133 -6.92 -11.71 -3.39
CA VAL A 133 -7.19 -12.64 -2.27
C VAL A 133 -8.48 -12.25 -1.56
N ALA A 134 -9.43 -13.17 -1.47
CA ALA A 134 -10.72 -12.97 -0.83
C ALA A 134 -10.94 -13.93 0.34
N GLU A 135 -11.57 -13.44 1.41
CA GLU A 135 -12.11 -14.29 2.49
C GLU A 135 -13.60 -14.53 2.28
N PRO A 136 -14.16 -15.71 2.70
CA PRO A 136 -15.55 -16.09 2.46
C PRO A 136 -16.52 -15.41 3.45
N THR A 137 -16.44 -14.09 3.57
CA THR A 137 -17.32 -13.28 4.40
C THR A 137 -17.95 -12.16 3.56
N LEU A 138 -19.10 -11.64 3.97
CA LEU A 138 -19.74 -10.51 3.28
C LEU A 138 -18.82 -9.28 3.21
N PHE A 139 -18.09 -9.01 4.30
CA PHE A 139 -17.10 -7.93 4.34
C PHE A 139 -15.91 -8.21 3.41
N GLY A 140 -15.43 -9.46 3.38
CA GLY A 140 -14.37 -9.92 2.48
C GLY A 140 -14.76 -9.72 1.02
N VAL A 141 -15.99 -10.09 0.64
CA VAL A 141 -16.50 -9.90 -0.72
C VAL A 141 -16.66 -8.43 -1.08
N HIS A 142 -17.13 -7.60 -0.16
CA HIS A 142 -17.22 -6.16 -0.40
C HIS A 142 -15.84 -5.54 -0.70
N ASN A 143 -14.83 -5.85 0.10
CA ASN A 143 -13.46 -5.39 -0.16
C ASN A 143 -12.91 -5.96 -1.47
N PHE A 144 -13.16 -7.24 -1.73
CA PHE A 144 -12.75 -7.90 -2.96
C PHE A 144 -13.37 -7.25 -4.20
N SER A 145 -14.66 -6.88 -4.15
CA SER A 145 -15.32 -6.20 -5.27
C SER A 145 -14.69 -4.85 -5.59
N MET A 146 -14.27 -4.08 -4.57
CA MET A 146 -13.57 -2.81 -4.80
C MET A 146 -12.21 -3.01 -5.47
N VAL A 147 -11.45 -4.02 -5.06
CA VAL A 147 -10.15 -4.34 -5.68
C VAL A 147 -10.34 -4.91 -7.09
N TYR A 148 -11.38 -5.72 -7.31
CA TYR A 148 -11.77 -6.22 -8.63
C TYR A 148 -12.03 -5.06 -9.61
N GLU A 149 -12.84 -4.08 -9.22
CA GLU A 149 -13.07 -2.91 -10.06
C GLU A 149 -11.79 -2.11 -10.31
N LEU A 150 -10.91 -2.02 -9.31
CA LEU A 150 -9.63 -1.33 -9.45
C LEU A 150 -8.73 -2.00 -10.50
N VAL A 151 -8.54 -3.32 -10.45
CA VAL A 151 -7.67 -4.02 -11.40
C VAL A 151 -8.24 -3.97 -12.82
N LYS A 152 -9.56 -3.97 -12.98
CA LYS A 152 -10.23 -3.73 -14.26
C LYS A 152 -9.96 -2.33 -14.79
N LEU A 153 -10.04 -1.30 -13.92
CA LEU A 153 -9.75 0.08 -14.30
C LEU A 153 -8.31 0.24 -14.83
N PHE A 154 -7.36 -0.55 -14.29
CA PHE A 154 -5.96 -0.57 -14.73
C PHE A 154 -5.70 -1.54 -15.89
N ASP A 155 -6.72 -2.21 -16.41
CA ASP A 155 -6.63 -3.20 -17.48
C ASP A 155 -5.59 -4.29 -17.20
N LYS A 156 -5.51 -4.74 -15.92
CA LYS A 156 -4.56 -5.76 -15.50
C LYS A 156 -5.13 -7.16 -15.62
N PRO A 157 -4.39 -8.15 -16.16
CA PRO A 157 -4.75 -9.55 -16.03
C PRO A 157 -4.78 -9.94 -14.55
N PHE A 158 -5.79 -10.74 -14.16
CA PHE A 158 -5.93 -11.12 -12.75
C PHE A 158 -6.64 -12.47 -12.58
N GLY A 159 -6.50 -13.02 -11.37
CA GLY A 159 -7.27 -14.17 -10.90
C GLY A 159 -7.46 -14.12 -9.39
N ALA A 160 -8.36 -14.93 -8.87
CA ALA A 160 -8.72 -14.93 -7.46
C ALA A 160 -8.12 -16.11 -6.70
N VAL A 161 -7.69 -15.88 -5.47
CA VAL A 161 -7.41 -16.90 -4.47
C VAL A 161 -8.42 -16.74 -3.33
N LEU A 162 -9.20 -17.80 -3.07
CA LEU A 162 -10.14 -17.83 -1.98
C LEU A 162 -9.42 -18.37 -0.74
N ASN A 163 -9.28 -17.53 0.29
CA ASN A 163 -8.54 -17.87 1.51
C ASN A 163 -9.49 -18.13 2.67
N LYS A 164 -9.12 -19.00 3.58
CA LYS A 164 -9.89 -19.38 4.76
C LYS A 164 -11.28 -19.94 4.43
N CYS A 165 -11.39 -20.72 3.36
CA CYS A 165 -12.66 -21.31 2.93
C CYS A 165 -13.21 -22.28 4.01
N LEU A 166 -14.48 -22.11 4.33
CA LEU A 166 -15.25 -22.99 5.19
C LEU A 166 -16.12 -23.93 4.33
N PRO A 167 -16.55 -25.11 4.88
CA PRO A 167 -17.56 -25.92 4.20
C PRO A 167 -18.89 -25.16 4.04
N GLY A 168 -19.56 -25.35 2.90
CA GLY A 168 -20.84 -24.73 2.60
C GLY A 168 -20.73 -23.55 1.63
N ASP A 169 -21.71 -22.66 1.66
CA ASP A 169 -21.78 -21.52 0.76
C ASP A 169 -20.63 -20.54 0.96
N ASN A 170 -19.97 -20.19 -0.14
CA ASN A 170 -18.89 -19.23 -0.16
C ASN A 170 -19.28 -18.00 -0.99
N PRO A 171 -19.58 -16.86 -0.35
CA PRO A 171 -20.01 -15.66 -1.06
C PRO A 171 -18.93 -15.10 -2.01
N ALA A 172 -17.63 -15.31 -1.72
CA ALA A 172 -16.55 -14.90 -2.61
C ALA A 172 -16.48 -15.78 -3.87
N GLU A 173 -16.74 -17.08 -3.74
CA GLU A 173 -16.86 -18.00 -4.89
C GLU A 173 -18.07 -17.64 -5.77
N LYS A 174 -19.20 -17.32 -5.13
CA LYS A 174 -20.38 -16.85 -5.84
C LYS A 174 -20.09 -15.58 -6.64
N PHE A 175 -19.43 -14.58 -6.01
CA PHE A 175 -19.01 -13.36 -6.69
C PHE A 175 -18.11 -13.65 -7.89
N CYS A 176 -17.10 -14.52 -7.74
CA CYS A 176 -16.20 -14.89 -8.82
C CYS A 176 -16.96 -15.49 -10.00
N ARG A 177 -17.93 -16.36 -9.74
CA ARG A 177 -18.76 -17.03 -10.77
C ARG A 177 -19.66 -16.04 -11.50
N GLU A 178 -20.29 -15.11 -10.77
CA GLU A 178 -21.17 -14.10 -11.33
C GLU A 178 -20.45 -13.03 -12.17
N ASN A 179 -19.15 -12.83 -11.92
CA ASN A 179 -18.33 -11.84 -12.63
C ASN A 179 -17.27 -12.46 -13.55
N ASP A 180 -17.35 -13.76 -13.82
CA ASP A 180 -16.42 -14.52 -14.69
C ASP A 180 -14.95 -14.37 -14.25
N VAL A 181 -14.71 -14.35 -12.92
CA VAL A 181 -13.36 -14.29 -12.35
C VAL A 181 -12.78 -15.68 -12.20
N ARG A 182 -11.62 -15.92 -12.82
CA ARG A 182 -10.92 -17.19 -12.68
C ARG A 182 -10.45 -17.40 -11.25
N ILE A 183 -10.88 -18.49 -10.62
CA ILE A 183 -10.37 -18.94 -9.31
C ILE A 183 -9.12 -19.76 -9.55
N LEU A 184 -7.99 -19.27 -9.07
CA LEU A 184 -6.66 -19.90 -9.16
C LEU A 184 -6.50 -20.99 -8.10
N ALA A 185 -6.93 -20.69 -6.87
CA ALA A 185 -6.85 -21.62 -5.76
C ALA A 185 -7.92 -21.33 -4.68
N SER A 186 -8.25 -22.36 -3.89
CA SER A 186 -9.06 -22.25 -2.67
C SER A 186 -8.30 -22.87 -1.50
N ILE A 187 -8.03 -22.07 -0.48
CA ILE A 187 -7.29 -22.46 0.71
C ILE A 187 -8.28 -22.64 1.86
N PRO A 188 -8.40 -23.85 2.43
CA PRO A 188 -9.33 -24.10 3.52
C PRO A 188 -8.92 -23.36 4.80
N PHE A 189 -9.88 -23.06 5.63
CA PHE A 189 -9.60 -22.57 6.98
C PHE A 189 -8.97 -23.69 7.81
N ALA A 190 -7.78 -23.45 8.33
CA ALA A 190 -7.11 -24.33 9.27
C ALA A 190 -6.43 -23.50 10.38
N ALA A 191 -6.82 -23.75 11.62
CA ALA A 191 -6.27 -23.04 12.78
C ALA A 191 -4.74 -23.22 12.91
N GLU A 192 -4.22 -24.37 12.47
CA GLU A 192 -2.79 -24.67 12.44
C GLU A 192 -2.02 -23.73 11.52
N ILE A 193 -2.58 -23.37 10.35
CA ILE A 193 -1.99 -22.40 9.41
C ILE A 193 -1.86 -21.03 10.09
N GLY A 194 -2.92 -20.62 10.78
CA GLY A 194 -2.90 -19.37 11.55
C GLY A 194 -1.83 -19.36 12.64
N ALA A 195 -1.71 -20.46 13.40
CA ALA A 195 -0.71 -20.61 14.45
C ALA A 195 0.73 -20.60 13.92
N ILE A 196 1.00 -21.22 12.77
CA ILE A 196 2.31 -21.20 12.13
C ILE A 196 2.68 -19.77 11.72
N ASN A 197 1.74 -19.08 11.07
CA ASN A 197 1.95 -17.72 10.59
C ASN A 197 2.13 -16.71 11.74
N SER A 198 1.34 -16.82 12.81
CA SER A 198 1.47 -15.93 13.99
C SER A 198 2.78 -16.11 14.77
N ASN A 199 3.45 -17.24 14.59
CA ASN A 199 4.81 -17.50 15.11
C ASN A 199 5.92 -17.14 14.10
N ALA A 200 5.63 -16.35 13.08
CA ALA A 200 6.55 -15.93 12.02
C ALA A 200 7.28 -17.12 11.32
N ARG A 201 6.61 -18.26 11.19
CA ARG A 201 7.15 -19.45 10.51
C ARG A 201 6.54 -19.58 9.11
N LEU A 202 7.37 -19.98 8.16
CA LEU A 202 6.91 -20.25 6.79
C LEU A 202 6.17 -21.60 6.77
N LEU A 203 4.92 -21.57 6.31
CA LEU A 203 4.05 -22.75 6.26
C LEU A 203 4.68 -23.91 5.50
N VAL A 204 5.20 -23.64 4.29
CA VAL A 204 5.85 -24.63 3.41
C VAL A 204 7.10 -25.29 4.01
N ARG A 205 7.71 -24.66 5.04
CA ARG A 205 8.84 -25.24 5.78
C ARG A 205 8.42 -25.91 7.08
N ALA A 206 7.30 -25.48 7.65
CA ALA A 206 6.81 -26.00 8.93
C ALA A 206 6.18 -27.37 8.82
N GLN A 207 5.48 -27.65 7.70
CA GLN A 207 4.77 -28.92 7.46
C GLN A 207 4.88 -29.31 5.98
N PRO A 208 5.55 -30.45 5.67
CA PRO A 208 5.68 -30.93 4.28
C PRO A 208 4.33 -31.16 3.58
N LYS A 209 3.29 -31.62 4.33
CA LYS A 209 1.93 -31.84 3.79
C LYS A 209 1.30 -30.56 3.24
N ASP A 210 1.63 -29.40 3.81
CA ASP A 210 1.09 -28.12 3.38
C ASP A 210 1.79 -27.57 2.15
N ARG A 211 2.98 -28.09 1.84
CA ARG A 211 3.68 -27.78 0.58
C ARG A 211 2.87 -28.20 -0.64
N ASP A 212 2.21 -29.36 -0.57
CA ASP A 212 1.39 -29.88 -1.66
C ASP A 212 0.11 -29.06 -1.87
N LEU A 213 -0.36 -28.35 -0.84
CA LEU A 213 -1.50 -27.44 -0.95
C LEU A 213 -1.22 -26.29 -1.93
N PHE A 214 0.04 -25.87 -2.02
CA PHE A 214 0.49 -24.75 -2.87
C PHE A 214 1.22 -25.24 -4.13
N ALA A 215 1.79 -26.44 -4.11
CA ALA A 215 2.48 -27.02 -5.26
C ALA A 215 1.46 -27.62 -6.26
N GLY A 216 1.33 -27.06 -7.43
CA GLY A 216 0.53 -27.62 -8.54
C GLY A 216 -0.88 -27.07 -8.70
N ARG A 217 -1.18 -25.90 -8.12
CA ARG A 217 -2.47 -25.19 -8.29
C ARG A 217 -2.36 -23.82 -8.96
N LEU A 218 -1.16 -23.44 -9.39
CA LEU A 218 -0.92 -22.21 -10.17
C LEU A 218 -0.71 -22.52 -11.64
#